data_8d36496da13fd462c0a3877d67250ded
#
_entry.id   8d36496da13fd462c0a3877d67250ded
#
_cell.length_a   1.000
_cell.length_b   1.000
_cell.length_c   1.000
_cell.angle_alpha   90.00
_cell.angle_beta   90.00
_cell.angle_gamma   90.00
#
_symmetry.space_group_name_H-M   'P 1'
#
loop_
_entity.id
_entity.type
_entity.pdbx_description
1 polymer ?
#
loop_
_entity_poly.entity_id
_entity_poly.type
_entity_poly.pdbx_seq_one_letter_code
_entity_poly.pdbx_strand_id
1 'polypeptide(L)'
;MSITESISLAIKNIVSSKVRTLLTMLGIIIGVAAVIVIVGLGSGLENYIAESFSGMGTNTLTVSVQSRGATRTMEVEDMYQIVAEHPQELELCSPTVSMMSGVKIGSETTSTSASGVSEDYNNIYGYTIAQGRGLQYSDIAARAKVCVVGAYVNRVYFGGNAVGQTLRVGGQALTIVGVLDQREDSMEEGGSDDCLYLPYSTASRLGGSRVSSYVVTMVDEERMSQSQAVLERSLTEFFGSDDYYSIITMSELVDTMTGMIDILVGVLAGIAAISLVVGGIGIMNIMLVSVTERTREIGVRKSLGAKERYIMEQFVIEAAVTSALGGLIGIGLGYLLSAAATVVVARLMGEALTVAPTLYAVLIAFGISASIGVLFGYLPAKKAARLNPIDALHYD
;
A
#
# COMPACT_ATOMS: atom_id res chain seq x y z
N MET A 1 -18.79 -7.06 -45.99
CA MET A 1 -19.37 -6.15 -44.96
C MET A 1 -18.25 -5.28 -44.45
N SER A 2 -18.52 -4.01 -44.26
CA SER A 2 -17.54 -3.12 -43.61
C SER A 2 -17.53 -3.41 -42.06
N ILE A 3 -16.42 -3.12 -41.43
CA ILE A 3 -16.28 -3.30 -39.94
C ILE A 3 -17.34 -2.46 -39.23
N THR A 4 -17.65 -1.26 -39.75
CA THR A 4 -18.67 -0.37 -39.21
C THR A 4 -20.09 -0.96 -39.29
N GLU A 5 -20.44 -1.66 -40.36
CA GLU A 5 -21.72 -2.36 -40.48
C GLU A 5 -21.83 -3.52 -39.47
N SER A 6 -20.72 -4.26 -39.25
CA SER A 6 -20.68 -5.35 -38.30
C SER A 6 -20.84 -4.84 -36.85
N ILE A 7 -20.24 -3.72 -36.49
CA ILE A 7 -20.42 -3.07 -35.18
C ILE A 7 -21.85 -2.59 -35.00
N SER A 8 -22.45 -1.94 -36.01
CA SER A 8 -23.85 -1.46 -35.95
C SER A 8 -24.82 -2.61 -35.76
N LEU A 9 -24.62 -3.76 -36.45
CA LEU A 9 -25.41 -4.96 -36.27
C LEU A 9 -25.25 -5.56 -34.87
N ALA A 10 -24.00 -5.60 -34.35
CA ALA A 10 -23.73 -6.09 -33.00
C ALA A 10 -24.50 -5.26 -31.94
N ILE A 11 -24.46 -3.94 -32.04
CA ILE A 11 -25.19 -3.06 -31.13
C ILE A 11 -26.70 -3.30 -31.21
N LYS A 12 -27.26 -3.43 -32.42
CA LYS A 12 -28.67 -3.70 -32.62
C LYS A 12 -29.11 -5.03 -32.03
N ASN A 13 -28.29 -6.07 -32.13
CA ASN A 13 -28.53 -7.38 -31.53
C ASN A 13 -28.48 -7.33 -29.99
N ILE A 14 -27.55 -6.58 -29.42
CA ILE A 14 -27.43 -6.33 -27.99
C ILE A 14 -28.71 -5.67 -27.43
N VAL A 15 -29.25 -4.68 -28.11
CA VAL A 15 -30.45 -3.95 -27.68
C VAL A 15 -31.71 -4.81 -27.83
N SER A 16 -31.75 -5.77 -28.77
CA SER A 16 -32.93 -6.64 -28.98
C SER A 16 -33.10 -7.72 -27.91
N SER A 17 -31.99 -8.19 -27.29
CA SER A 17 -31.99 -9.27 -26.26
C SER A 17 -31.38 -8.81 -24.92
N LYS A 18 -31.96 -7.75 -24.33
CA LYS A 18 -31.42 -7.03 -23.16
C LYS A 18 -31.02 -7.91 -21.98
N VAL A 19 -31.88 -8.83 -21.56
CA VAL A 19 -31.64 -9.69 -20.37
C VAL A 19 -30.51 -10.67 -20.64
N ARG A 20 -30.46 -11.30 -21.84
CA ARG A 20 -29.41 -12.24 -22.21
C ARG A 20 -28.06 -11.54 -22.27
N THR A 21 -28.01 -10.38 -22.90
CA THR A 21 -26.80 -9.58 -23.03
C THR A 21 -26.30 -9.07 -21.67
N LEU A 22 -27.19 -8.60 -20.80
CA LEU A 22 -26.82 -8.16 -19.46
C LEU A 22 -26.20 -9.30 -18.63
N LEU A 23 -26.81 -10.49 -18.66
CA LEU A 23 -26.31 -11.66 -17.95
C LEU A 23 -24.96 -12.13 -18.45
N THR A 24 -24.71 -12.03 -19.79
CA THR A 24 -23.40 -12.33 -20.36
C THR A 24 -22.33 -11.33 -19.97
N MET A 25 -22.66 -10.05 -19.99
CA MET A 25 -21.73 -8.98 -19.64
C MET A 25 -21.43 -8.97 -18.15
N LEU A 26 -22.32 -9.50 -17.29
CA LEU A 26 -22.22 -9.38 -15.83
C LEU A 26 -20.88 -9.88 -15.29
N GLY A 27 -20.40 -11.03 -15.78
CA GLY A 27 -19.09 -11.57 -15.38
C GLY A 27 -17.92 -10.65 -15.76
N ILE A 28 -17.99 -10.02 -16.93
CA ILE A 28 -16.97 -9.08 -17.39
C ILE A 28 -17.08 -7.77 -16.61
N ILE A 29 -18.29 -7.25 -16.40
CA ILE A 29 -18.53 -6.02 -15.63
C ILE A 29 -17.96 -6.16 -14.22
N ILE A 30 -18.29 -7.25 -13.52
CA ILE A 30 -17.79 -7.52 -12.16
C ILE A 30 -16.27 -7.69 -12.17
N GLY A 31 -15.73 -8.47 -13.11
CA GLY A 31 -14.29 -8.73 -13.19
C GLY A 31 -13.48 -7.44 -13.45
N VAL A 32 -13.92 -6.63 -14.42
CA VAL A 32 -13.25 -5.35 -14.73
C VAL A 32 -13.39 -4.36 -13.58
N ALA A 33 -14.58 -4.23 -12.98
CA ALA A 33 -14.79 -3.37 -11.82
C ALA A 33 -13.90 -3.79 -10.65
N ALA A 34 -13.80 -5.09 -10.37
CA ALA A 34 -12.93 -5.61 -9.31
C ALA A 34 -11.45 -5.28 -9.56
N VAL A 35 -10.94 -5.48 -10.79
CA VAL A 35 -9.54 -5.12 -11.14
C VAL A 35 -9.29 -3.64 -10.88
N ILE A 36 -10.19 -2.76 -11.31
CA ILE A 36 -10.04 -1.32 -11.14
C ILE A 36 -10.01 -0.91 -9.68
N VAL A 37 -10.92 -1.48 -8.86
CA VAL A 37 -10.96 -1.19 -7.41
C VAL A 37 -9.70 -1.70 -6.72
N ILE A 38 -9.26 -2.94 -7.03
CA ILE A 38 -8.09 -3.56 -6.41
C ILE A 38 -6.82 -2.76 -6.72
N VAL A 39 -6.59 -2.43 -8.00
CA VAL A 39 -5.41 -1.65 -8.40
C VAL A 39 -5.49 -0.22 -7.84
N GLY A 40 -6.68 0.40 -7.85
CA GLY A 40 -6.87 1.73 -7.25
C GLY A 40 -6.63 1.75 -5.74
N LEU A 41 -7.00 0.69 -5.03
CA LEU A 41 -6.73 0.55 -3.60
C LEU A 41 -5.23 0.34 -3.33
N GLY A 42 -4.56 -0.48 -4.14
CA GLY A 42 -3.12 -0.69 -4.05
C GLY A 42 -2.34 0.61 -4.21
N SER A 43 -2.57 1.32 -5.32
CA SER A 43 -1.92 2.62 -5.57
C SER A 43 -2.26 3.68 -4.50
N GLY A 44 -3.48 3.64 -3.94
CA GLY A 44 -3.86 4.51 -2.82
C GLY A 44 -3.06 4.21 -1.54
N LEU A 45 -2.88 2.93 -1.22
CA LEU A 45 -2.07 2.49 -0.07
C LEU A 45 -0.58 2.81 -0.25
N GLU A 46 -0.02 2.60 -1.45
CA GLU A 46 1.38 2.96 -1.76
C GLU A 46 1.62 4.46 -1.55
N ASN A 47 0.74 5.31 -2.09
CA ASN A 47 0.84 6.76 -1.91
C ASN A 47 0.69 7.16 -0.44
N TYR A 48 -0.23 6.54 0.28
CA TYR A 48 -0.44 6.79 1.71
C TYR A 48 0.81 6.43 2.52
N ILE A 49 1.43 5.28 2.26
CA ILE A 49 2.69 4.89 2.91
C ILE A 49 3.79 5.89 2.57
N ALA A 50 4.00 6.19 1.28
CA ALA A 50 5.02 7.14 0.85
C ALA A 50 4.85 8.53 1.51
N GLU A 51 3.61 9.03 1.62
CA GLU A 51 3.30 10.30 2.25
C GLU A 51 3.50 10.26 3.77
N SER A 52 3.06 9.19 4.44
CA SER A 52 3.22 9.00 5.89
C SER A 52 4.69 8.96 6.32
N PHE A 53 5.56 8.43 5.48
CA PHE A 53 6.98 8.33 5.78
C PHE A 53 7.83 9.47 5.21
N SER A 54 7.31 10.30 4.28
CA SER A 54 8.06 11.40 3.65
C SER A 54 8.54 12.48 4.64
N GLY A 55 7.92 12.60 5.81
CA GLY A 55 8.30 13.53 6.87
C GLY A 55 9.20 12.95 7.97
N MET A 56 9.52 11.65 7.91
CA MET A 56 10.22 10.95 9.00
C MET A 56 11.74 10.84 8.82
N GLY A 57 12.40 11.81 8.17
CA GLY A 57 13.86 11.82 8.04
C GLY A 57 14.38 10.76 7.07
N THR A 58 14.31 11.07 5.78
CA THR A 58 14.78 10.20 4.68
C THR A 58 16.27 9.88 4.75
N ASN A 59 17.04 10.69 5.51
CA ASN A 59 18.47 10.54 5.72
C ASN A 59 18.85 9.72 6.97
N THR A 60 17.95 8.86 7.48
CA THR A 60 18.22 8.08 8.69
C THR A 60 18.44 6.59 8.40
N LEU A 61 19.38 6.01 9.15
CA LEU A 61 19.66 4.58 9.23
C LEU A 61 19.21 4.06 10.60
N THR A 62 18.36 3.07 10.63
CA THR A 62 18.00 2.38 11.89
C THR A 62 18.85 1.14 12.02
N VAL A 63 19.69 1.11 13.06
CA VAL A 63 20.54 -0.02 13.41
C VAL A 63 19.91 -0.79 14.54
N SER A 64 19.63 -2.06 14.34
CA SER A 64 19.18 -2.97 15.39
C SER A 64 20.31 -3.96 15.72
N VAL A 65 20.70 -4.03 17.00
CA VAL A 65 21.78 -4.90 17.48
C VAL A 65 21.21 -6.07 18.26
N GLN A 66 21.55 -7.29 17.85
CA GLN A 66 21.18 -8.53 18.53
C GLN A 66 22.39 -9.07 19.32
N SER A 67 22.48 -8.71 20.59
CA SER A 67 23.58 -9.15 21.45
C SER A 67 23.54 -10.64 21.85
N ARG A 68 22.50 -11.39 21.46
CA ARG A 68 22.31 -12.78 21.86
C ARG A 68 23.24 -13.70 21.08
N GLY A 69 24.30 -14.19 21.75
CA GLY A 69 25.31 -15.05 21.14
C GLY A 69 26.55 -14.32 20.60
N ALA A 70 26.55 -13.01 20.59
CA ALA A 70 27.72 -12.24 20.22
C ALA A 70 28.84 -12.36 21.26
N THR A 71 30.08 -12.43 20.81
CA THR A 71 31.27 -12.46 21.68
C THR A 71 31.53 -11.11 22.35
N ARG A 72 31.00 -10.04 21.79
CA ARG A 72 31.11 -8.66 22.28
C ARG A 72 29.74 -8.01 22.36
N THR A 73 29.47 -7.31 23.45
CA THR A 73 28.24 -6.52 23.61
C THR A 73 28.54 -5.09 23.24
N MET A 74 27.70 -4.47 22.41
CA MET A 74 27.83 -3.06 22.05
C MET A 74 27.24 -2.20 23.17
N GLU A 75 28.05 -1.29 23.68
CA GLU A 75 27.60 -0.20 24.56
C GLU A 75 27.28 1.05 23.71
N VAL A 76 26.58 2.01 24.30
CA VAL A 76 26.16 3.21 23.56
C VAL A 76 27.38 4.03 23.09
N GLU A 77 28.41 4.06 23.89
CA GLU A 77 29.68 4.74 23.62
C GLU A 77 30.40 4.17 22.40
N ASP A 78 30.33 2.85 22.17
CA ASP A 78 30.93 2.20 20.98
C ASP A 78 30.25 2.71 19.69
N MET A 79 28.93 2.87 19.69
CA MET A 79 28.21 3.40 18.52
C MET A 79 28.53 4.88 18.27
N TYR A 80 28.59 5.69 19.34
CA TYR A 80 29.02 7.09 19.21
C TYR A 80 30.44 7.21 18.67
N GLN A 81 31.35 6.29 19.07
CA GLN A 81 32.70 6.27 18.54
C GLN A 81 32.72 5.94 17.03
N ILE A 82 31.95 4.94 16.59
CA ILE A 82 31.82 4.58 15.17
C ILE A 82 31.37 5.79 14.35
N VAL A 83 30.33 6.51 14.80
CA VAL A 83 29.83 7.70 14.12
C VAL A 83 30.90 8.82 14.10
N ALA A 84 31.61 9.03 15.21
CA ALA A 84 32.66 10.05 15.30
C ALA A 84 33.89 9.74 14.43
N GLU A 85 34.17 8.47 14.13
CA GLU A 85 35.27 8.04 13.24
C GLU A 85 34.93 8.28 11.75
N HIS A 86 33.64 8.46 11.39
CA HIS A 86 33.17 8.65 10.01
C HIS A 86 32.37 9.94 9.80
N PRO A 87 32.92 11.12 10.12
CA PRO A 87 32.18 12.40 10.09
C PRO A 87 31.85 12.91 8.68
N GLN A 88 32.32 12.25 7.63
CA GLN A 88 31.99 12.60 6.24
C GLN A 88 30.75 11.88 5.74
N GLU A 89 30.39 10.76 6.35
CA GLU A 89 29.28 9.91 5.98
C GLU A 89 28.14 9.94 7.03
N LEU A 90 28.50 10.01 8.33
CA LEU A 90 27.58 9.93 9.46
C LEU A 90 27.64 11.21 10.28
N GLU A 91 26.49 11.70 10.76
CA GLU A 91 26.40 13.00 11.44
C GLU A 91 25.98 12.87 12.91
N LEU A 92 24.77 12.36 13.16
CA LEU A 92 24.19 12.25 14.49
C LEU A 92 23.81 10.80 14.80
N CYS A 93 23.77 10.47 16.09
CA CYS A 93 23.33 9.17 16.55
C CYS A 93 22.43 9.30 17.79
N SER A 94 21.33 8.58 17.82
CA SER A 94 20.52 8.44 19.02
C SER A 94 20.26 6.97 19.33
N PRO A 95 20.69 6.47 20.50
CA PRO A 95 20.17 5.20 21.02
C PRO A 95 18.68 5.31 21.26
N THR A 96 17.94 4.23 20.99
CA THR A 96 16.50 4.16 21.16
C THR A 96 16.12 2.96 22.03
N VAL A 97 15.26 3.19 23.01
CA VAL A 97 14.72 2.17 23.91
C VAL A 97 13.20 2.28 23.90
N SER A 98 12.52 1.36 23.26
CA SER A 98 11.05 1.32 23.32
C SER A 98 10.57 0.84 24.68
N MET A 99 9.66 1.58 25.28
CA MET A 99 9.06 1.25 26.58
C MET A 99 7.74 0.51 26.34
N MET A 100 7.67 -0.74 26.72
CA MET A 100 6.41 -1.52 26.69
C MET A 100 5.50 -1.24 27.90
N SER A 101 5.96 -0.38 28.82
CA SER A 101 5.21 -0.03 30.03
C SER A 101 4.18 1.03 29.71
N GLY A 102 2.92 0.83 30.10
CA GLY A 102 1.87 1.84 29.94
C GLY A 102 2.23 3.15 30.64
N VAL A 103 1.88 4.25 29.98
CA VAL A 103 1.99 5.62 30.53
C VAL A 103 0.77 5.87 31.39
N LYS A 104 0.97 6.34 32.63
CA LYS A 104 -0.11 6.75 33.54
C LYS A 104 -0.12 8.25 33.73
N ILE A 105 -1.28 8.86 33.44
CA ILE A 105 -1.53 10.29 33.63
C ILE A 105 -2.71 10.41 34.60
N GLY A 106 -2.42 10.92 35.81
CA GLY A 106 -3.40 10.91 36.88
C GLY A 106 -3.79 9.49 37.28
N SER A 107 -5.07 9.14 37.12
CA SER A 107 -5.63 7.80 37.38
C SER A 107 -5.73 6.92 36.13
N GLU A 108 -5.54 7.48 34.94
CA GLU A 108 -5.74 6.79 33.66
C GLU A 108 -4.44 6.17 33.15
N THR A 109 -4.55 5.00 32.52
CA THR A 109 -3.47 4.38 31.76
C THR A 109 -3.75 4.63 30.28
N THR A 110 -2.77 5.20 29.58
CA THR A 110 -2.90 5.63 28.19
C THR A 110 -2.14 4.66 27.27
N SER A 111 -2.51 4.65 25.99
CA SER A 111 -1.79 3.96 24.92
C SER A 111 -0.59 4.73 24.39
N THR A 112 -0.29 5.90 24.96
CA THR A 112 0.82 6.78 24.54
C THR A 112 2.13 6.01 24.39
N SER A 113 2.78 6.14 23.24
CA SER A 113 4.07 5.52 22.98
C SER A 113 5.17 6.23 23.75
N ALA A 114 5.96 5.46 24.53
CA ALA A 114 7.08 6.00 25.30
C ALA A 114 8.39 5.44 24.77
N SER A 115 9.36 6.33 24.48
CA SER A 115 10.68 5.93 23.97
C SER A 115 11.79 6.67 24.71
N GLY A 116 12.80 5.91 25.12
CA GLY A 116 14.06 6.46 25.62
C GLY A 116 14.97 6.84 24.46
N VAL A 117 15.42 8.11 24.46
CA VAL A 117 16.20 8.68 23.33
C VAL A 117 17.33 9.57 23.84
N SER A 118 18.24 10.01 22.96
CA SER A 118 19.26 11.03 23.28
C SER A 118 18.71 12.44 23.10
N GLU A 119 19.54 13.42 23.42
CA GLU A 119 19.28 14.85 23.19
C GLU A 119 19.20 15.18 21.69
N ASP A 120 19.90 14.44 20.83
CA ASP A 120 19.93 14.67 19.38
C ASP A 120 18.72 14.14 18.64
N TYR A 121 17.86 13.36 19.31
CA TYR A 121 16.72 12.72 18.67
C TYR A 121 15.78 13.71 17.99
N ASN A 122 15.55 14.87 18.61
CA ASN A 122 14.72 15.91 18.00
C ASN A 122 15.37 16.49 16.73
N ASN A 123 16.69 16.65 16.73
CA ASN A 123 17.44 17.14 15.56
C ASN A 123 17.42 16.12 14.41
N ILE A 124 17.57 14.84 14.75
CA ILE A 124 17.53 13.71 13.80
C ILE A 124 16.20 13.70 13.01
N TYR A 125 15.08 13.93 13.69
CA TYR A 125 13.76 13.91 13.09
C TYR A 125 13.18 15.29 12.76
N GLY A 126 13.95 16.38 12.98
CA GLY A 126 13.50 17.73 12.73
C GLY A 126 12.36 18.19 13.64
N TYR A 127 12.22 17.59 14.84
CA TYR A 127 11.13 17.92 15.75
C TYR A 127 11.40 19.23 16.47
N THR A 128 10.44 20.13 16.43
CA THR A 128 10.49 21.44 17.11
C THR A 128 9.79 21.40 18.47
N ILE A 129 10.24 22.26 19.39
CA ILE A 129 9.68 22.37 20.73
C ILE A 129 8.71 23.57 20.77
N ALA A 130 7.42 23.30 21.01
CA ALA A 130 6.41 24.34 21.17
C ALA A 130 6.47 25.06 22.52
N GLN A 131 6.75 24.30 23.59
CA GLN A 131 6.78 24.83 24.95
C GLN A 131 7.90 24.16 25.76
N GLY A 132 8.57 24.94 26.62
CA GLY A 132 9.62 24.41 27.48
C GLY A 132 10.94 24.19 26.76
N ARG A 133 11.58 23.03 26.97
CA ARG A 133 12.85 22.64 26.36
C ARG A 133 12.87 21.15 25.94
N GLY A 134 13.75 20.82 25.01
CA GLY A 134 14.10 19.44 24.67
C GLY A 134 14.89 18.75 25.77
N LEU A 135 15.20 17.46 25.56
CA LEU A 135 16.16 16.72 26.36
C LEU A 135 17.56 17.33 26.15
N GLN A 136 18.37 17.28 27.20
CA GLN A 136 19.75 17.76 27.17
C GLN A 136 20.71 16.65 27.57
N TYR A 137 21.97 16.73 27.17
CA TYR A 137 23.00 15.79 27.57
C TYR A 137 23.09 15.64 29.10
N SER A 138 22.90 16.72 29.86
CA SER A 138 22.86 16.69 31.32
C SER A 138 21.73 15.82 31.87
N ASP A 139 20.59 15.74 31.19
CA ASP A 139 19.47 14.88 31.59
C ASP A 139 19.83 13.39 31.37
N ILE A 140 20.54 13.10 30.28
CA ILE A 140 21.01 11.75 29.95
C ILE A 140 22.08 11.29 30.95
N ALA A 141 23.10 12.13 31.15
CA ALA A 141 24.23 11.83 32.06
C ALA A 141 23.78 11.68 33.53
N ALA A 142 22.86 12.55 33.99
CA ALA A 142 22.32 12.47 35.34
C ALA A 142 21.21 11.42 35.51
N ARG A 143 20.78 10.75 34.43
CA ARG A 143 19.61 9.84 34.43
C ARG A 143 18.39 10.54 35.02
N ALA A 144 18.15 11.76 34.57
CA ALA A 144 17.10 12.62 35.12
C ALA A 144 15.70 12.02 34.85
N LYS A 145 14.81 12.22 35.82
CA LYS A 145 13.41 11.80 35.71
C LYS A 145 12.58 12.87 35.00
N VAL A 146 12.93 13.16 33.77
CA VAL A 146 12.27 14.15 32.93
C VAL A 146 11.79 13.54 31.64
N CYS A 147 10.81 14.18 30.99
CA CYS A 147 10.32 13.76 29.68
C CYS A 147 9.83 14.96 28.86
N VAL A 148 9.78 14.76 27.54
CA VAL A 148 9.14 15.62 26.56
C VAL A 148 7.93 14.88 26.01
N VAL A 149 6.79 15.56 25.85
CA VAL A 149 5.54 14.96 25.39
C VAL A 149 5.11 15.54 24.05
N GLY A 150 4.37 14.77 23.28
CA GLY A 150 3.79 15.22 22.01
C GLY A 150 2.58 16.15 22.24
N ALA A 151 2.15 16.80 21.16
CA ALA A 151 1.07 17.78 21.19
C ALA A 151 -0.27 17.17 21.62
N TYR A 152 -0.56 15.92 21.24
CA TYR A 152 -1.75 15.18 21.67
C TYR A 152 -1.82 15.05 23.20
N VAL A 153 -0.75 14.52 23.80
CA VAL A 153 -0.66 14.34 25.26
C VAL A 153 -0.86 15.66 26.01
N ASN A 154 -0.21 16.74 25.54
CA ASN A 154 -0.36 18.07 26.12
C ASN A 154 -1.80 18.56 26.08
N ARG A 155 -2.48 18.43 24.93
CA ARG A 155 -3.83 18.95 24.74
C ARG A 155 -4.88 18.12 25.46
N VAL A 156 -4.83 16.80 25.30
CA VAL A 156 -5.88 15.89 25.77
C VAL A 156 -5.82 15.69 27.27
N TYR A 157 -4.63 15.45 27.82
CA TYR A 157 -4.50 15.11 29.24
C TYR A 157 -4.13 16.29 30.15
N PHE A 158 -3.54 17.35 29.60
CA PHE A 158 -3.07 18.50 30.40
C PHE A 158 -3.71 19.83 29.99
N GLY A 159 -4.69 19.84 29.09
CA GLY A 159 -5.39 21.04 28.65
C GLY A 159 -4.49 22.15 28.10
N GLY A 160 -3.32 21.78 27.51
CA GLY A 160 -2.36 22.70 26.93
C GLY A 160 -1.25 23.20 27.87
N ASN A 161 -1.24 22.78 29.15
CA ASN A 161 -0.29 23.23 30.18
C ASN A 161 0.47 22.05 30.80
N ALA A 162 1.12 21.20 29.98
CA ALA A 162 1.83 20.01 30.44
C ALA A 162 3.18 20.34 31.11
N VAL A 163 3.88 21.40 30.71
CA VAL A 163 5.22 21.71 31.21
C VAL A 163 5.19 21.93 32.74
N GLY A 164 6.08 21.25 33.46
CA GLY A 164 6.16 21.24 34.90
C GLY A 164 5.23 20.24 35.60
N GLN A 165 4.29 19.63 34.87
CA GLN A 165 3.42 18.55 35.38
C GLN A 165 4.17 17.24 35.45
N THR A 166 3.55 16.24 36.10
CA THR A 166 4.14 14.89 36.21
C THR A 166 3.23 13.81 35.65
N LEU A 167 3.85 12.83 35.02
CA LEU A 167 3.22 11.59 34.59
C LEU A 167 4.04 10.39 35.09
N ARG A 168 3.54 9.15 34.91
CA ARG A 168 4.25 7.96 35.36
C ARG A 168 4.47 7.00 34.19
N VAL A 169 5.71 6.51 34.09
CA VAL A 169 6.11 5.47 33.13
C VAL A 169 6.80 4.36 33.92
N GLY A 170 6.36 3.09 33.76
CA GLY A 170 6.94 1.99 34.52
C GLY A 170 6.87 2.16 36.04
N GLY A 171 5.85 2.87 36.55
CA GLY A 171 5.68 3.17 37.98
C GLY A 171 6.49 4.38 38.50
N GLN A 172 7.44 4.92 37.74
CA GLN A 172 8.22 6.11 38.11
C GLN A 172 7.55 7.41 37.65
N ALA A 173 7.55 8.42 38.51
CA ALA A 173 7.13 9.76 38.18
C ALA A 173 8.21 10.46 37.35
N LEU A 174 7.83 11.06 36.21
CA LEU A 174 8.65 11.87 35.33
C LEU A 174 8.06 13.28 35.26
N THR A 175 8.91 14.30 35.27
CA THR A 175 8.50 15.69 35.10
C THR A 175 8.55 16.07 33.63
N ILE A 176 7.49 16.66 33.11
CA ILE A 176 7.43 17.15 31.73
C ILE A 176 8.23 18.45 31.63
N VAL A 177 9.29 18.47 30.84
CA VAL A 177 10.16 19.63 30.63
C VAL A 177 9.92 20.34 29.31
N GLY A 178 9.24 19.69 28.37
CA GLY A 178 8.89 20.28 27.09
C GLY A 178 7.72 19.57 26.41
N VAL A 179 7.21 20.25 25.41
CA VAL A 179 6.12 19.81 24.54
C VAL A 179 6.57 19.99 23.10
N LEU A 180 6.43 18.97 22.29
CA LEU A 180 6.69 19.05 20.85
C LEU A 180 5.61 19.87 20.13
N ASP A 181 5.98 20.48 19.01
CA ASP A 181 5.01 21.04 18.09
C ASP A 181 4.12 19.96 17.50
N GLN A 182 2.93 20.34 17.09
CA GLN A 182 2.00 19.48 16.40
C GLN A 182 2.58 19.11 15.02
N ARG A 183 2.60 17.81 14.70
CA ARG A 183 3.15 17.27 13.45
C ARG A 183 2.08 16.86 12.45
N GLU A 184 0.92 16.45 12.94
CA GLU A 184 -0.20 15.99 12.14
C GLU A 184 -1.41 16.88 12.32
N ASP A 185 -2.20 17.05 11.26
CA ASP A 185 -3.44 17.82 11.30
C ASP A 185 -4.52 17.13 12.15
N SER A 186 -4.53 15.80 12.18
CA SER A 186 -5.42 14.98 13.01
C SER A 186 -4.73 14.59 14.32
N MET A 187 -5.28 15.06 15.45
CA MET A 187 -4.83 14.63 16.78
C MET A 187 -5.61 13.41 17.23
N GLU A 188 -5.06 12.23 17.01
CA GLU A 188 -5.67 10.95 17.35
C GLU A 188 -4.86 10.19 18.41
N GLU A 189 -5.56 9.38 19.21
CA GLU A 189 -4.92 8.46 20.14
C GLU A 189 -4.12 7.40 19.36
N GLY A 190 -2.83 7.23 19.69
CA GLY A 190 -1.91 6.35 18.98
C GLY A 190 -1.29 6.95 17.71
N GLY A 191 -1.61 8.19 17.34
CA GLY A 191 -0.97 8.94 16.25
C GLY A 191 0.45 9.41 16.61
N SER A 192 1.14 10.04 15.65
CA SER A 192 2.53 10.51 15.81
C SER A 192 2.70 11.55 16.92
N ASP A 193 1.64 12.30 17.22
CA ASP A 193 1.62 13.30 18.31
C ASP A 193 1.28 12.71 19.69
N ASP A 194 0.85 11.42 19.74
CA ASP A 194 0.65 10.69 20.99
C ASP A 194 1.92 9.96 21.41
N CYS A 195 2.94 10.71 21.74
CA CYS A 195 4.27 10.24 22.07
C CYS A 195 4.86 10.88 23.32
N LEU A 196 5.85 10.19 23.90
CA LEU A 196 6.61 10.62 25.06
C LEU A 196 8.09 10.21 24.88
N TYR A 197 8.98 11.16 25.00
CA TYR A 197 10.43 10.94 24.94
C TYR A 197 11.07 11.20 26.29
N LEU A 198 11.89 10.26 26.76
CA LEU A 198 12.65 10.38 28.01
C LEU A 198 14.12 10.00 27.76
N PRO A 199 15.06 10.36 28.67
CA PRO A 199 16.45 9.96 28.52
C PRO A 199 16.60 8.43 28.38
N TYR A 200 17.32 7.94 27.34
CA TYR A 200 17.53 6.51 27.13
C TYR A 200 18.16 5.82 28.34
N SER A 201 19.05 6.53 29.05
CA SER A 201 19.68 6.06 30.28
C SER A 201 18.69 5.83 31.42
N THR A 202 17.61 6.61 31.48
CA THR A 202 16.47 6.45 32.38
C THR A 202 15.55 5.33 31.91
N ALA A 203 15.22 5.30 30.60
CA ALA A 203 14.38 4.29 29.99
C ALA A 203 14.94 2.87 30.16
N SER A 204 16.23 2.66 29.89
CA SER A 204 16.90 1.36 30.04
C SER A 204 16.80 0.84 31.46
N ARG A 205 16.85 1.73 32.45
CA ARG A 205 16.71 1.36 33.87
C ARG A 205 15.27 1.03 34.26
N LEU A 206 14.30 1.73 33.68
CA LEU A 206 12.86 1.50 33.96
C LEU A 206 12.32 0.28 33.24
N GLY A 207 12.72 0.05 32.00
CA GLY A 207 12.28 -1.07 31.18
C GLY A 207 13.04 -2.37 31.41
N GLY A 208 14.18 -2.34 32.11
CA GLY A 208 15.07 -3.50 32.27
C GLY A 208 15.72 -3.96 30.96
N SER A 209 15.59 -3.19 29.88
CA SER A 209 16.13 -3.51 28.55
C SER A 209 17.43 -2.75 28.32
N ARG A 210 18.41 -3.42 27.73
CA ARG A 210 19.59 -2.74 27.18
C ARG A 210 19.21 -2.00 25.90
N VAL A 211 19.98 -0.98 25.55
CA VAL A 211 19.87 -0.34 24.24
C VAL A 211 20.22 -1.38 23.18
N SER A 212 19.32 -1.60 22.25
CA SER A 212 19.48 -2.53 21.13
C SER A 212 19.13 -1.92 19.79
N SER A 213 18.74 -0.65 19.78
CA SER A 213 18.42 0.07 18.57
C SER A 213 19.06 1.45 18.60
N TYR A 214 19.53 1.88 17.44
CA TYR A 214 20.15 3.20 17.24
C TYR A 214 19.59 3.80 15.95
N VAL A 215 19.37 5.11 15.98
CA VAL A 215 19.07 5.88 14.77
C VAL A 215 20.29 6.73 14.47
N VAL A 216 20.80 6.61 13.26
CA VAL A 216 21.99 7.33 12.79
C VAL A 216 21.61 8.18 11.59
N THR A 217 21.97 9.47 11.57
CA THR A 217 21.78 10.31 10.38
C THR A 217 22.99 10.28 9.48
N MET A 218 22.72 10.37 8.19
CA MET A 218 23.74 10.53 7.15
C MET A 218 23.90 12.02 6.82
N VAL A 219 25.14 12.40 6.47
CA VAL A 219 25.47 13.77 6.05
C VAL A 219 24.83 14.12 4.70
N ASP A 220 24.73 13.14 3.80
CA ASP A 220 24.28 13.32 2.42
C ASP A 220 23.36 12.17 2.00
N GLU A 221 22.10 12.49 1.71
CA GLU A 221 21.09 11.53 1.27
C GLU A 221 21.43 10.88 -0.08
N GLU A 222 22.09 11.62 -0.98
CA GLU A 222 22.51 11.08 -2.28
C GLU A 222 23.60 10.00 -2.15
N ARG A 223 24.28 9.93 -0.99
CA ARG A 223 25.31 8.94 -0.66
C ARG A 223 24.84 7.85 0.30
N MET A 224 23.54 7.64 0.43
CA MET A 224 22.95 6.67 1.35
C MET A 224 23.64 5.31 1.31
N SER A 225 23.81 4.71 0.13
CA SER A 225 24.47 3.41 -0.02
C SER A 225 25.92 3.40 0.45
N GLN A 226 26.64 4.53 0.33
CA GLN A 226 28.01 4.66 0.81
C GLN A 226 28.06 4.74 2.33
N SER A 227 27.21 5.57 2.93
CA SER A 227 27.08 5.72 4.39
C SER A 227 26.66 4.41 5.05
N GLN A 228 25.71 3.70 4.46
CA GLN A 228 25.30 2.37 4.91
C GLN A 228 26.45 1.37 4.84
N ALA A 229 27.20 1.31 3.73
CA ALA A 229 28.34 0.40 3.58
C ALA A 229 29.47 0.69 4.57
N VAL A 230 29.69 1.97 4.93
CA VAL A 230 30.66 2.36 5.96
C VAL A 230 30.22 1.86 7.32
N LEU A 231 28.95 2.07 7.68
CA LEU A 231 28.40 1.63 8.95
C LEU A 231 28.37 0.09 9.06
N GLU A 232 27.99 -0.62 8.00
CA GLU A 232 28.04 -2.09 7.92
C GLU A 232 29.44 -2.62 8.14
N ARG A 233 30.45 -2.02 7.50
CA ARG A 233 31.85 -2.43 7.68
C ARG A 233 32.31 -2.26 9.12
N SER A 234 32.02 -1.10 9.72
CA SER A 234 32.43 -0.81 11.10
C SER A 234 31.73 -1.76 12.10
N LEU A 235 30.45 -2.08 11.89
CA LEU A 235 29.73 -3.02 12.72
C LEU A 235 30.21 -4.46 12.53
N THR A 236 30.51 -4.87 11.29
CA THR A 236 31.11 -6.20 11.01
C THR A 236 32.47 -6.33 11.67
N GLU A 237 33.30 -5.27 11.64
CA GLU A 237 34.60 -5.26 12.33
C GLU A 237 34.45 -5.36 13.85
N PHE A 238 33.45 -4.68 14.41
CA PHE A 238 33.15 -4.70 15.84
C PHE A 238 32.69 -6.07 16.32
N PHE A 239 31.74 -6.72 15.61
CA PHE A 239 31.12 -7.98 15.99
C PHE A 239 31.81 -9.24 15.46
N GLY A 240 32.59 -9.11 14.37
CA GLY A 240 33.22 -10.21 13.65
C GLY A 240 32.26 -11.00 12.73
N SER A 241 30.99 -10.63 12.65
CA SER A 241 29.95 -11.19 11.77
C SER A 241 28.83 -10.19 11.58
N ASP A 242 28.08 -10.31 10.45
CA ASP A 242 26.88 -9.56 10.11
C ASP A 242 25.59 -10.13 10.76
N ASP A 243 25.66 -11.32 11.38
CA ASP A 243 24.51 -11.96 12.04
C ASP A 243 24.01 -11.20 13.29
N TYR A 244 24.83 -10.29 13.86
CA TYR A 244 24.55 -9.64 15.13
C TYR A 244 23.96 -8.24 15.03
N TYR A 245 23.73 -7.74 13.82
CA TYR A 245 23.09 -6.46 13.60
C TYR A 245 22.24 -6.49 12.33
N SER A 246 21.33 -5.56 12.21
CA SER A 246 20.63 -5.24 10.96
C SER A 246 20.57 -3.73 10.81
N ILE A 247 20.80 -3.24 9.60
CA ILE A 247 20.64 -1.83 9.24
C ILE A 247 19.47 -1.78 8.29
N ILE A 248 18.53 -0.90 8.57
CA ILE A 248 17.34 -0.70 7.75
C ILE A 248 17.24 0.80 7.47
N THR A 249 17.14 1.16 6.21
CA THR A 249 16.82 2.52 5.79
C THR A 249 15.31 2.74 5.78
N MET A 250 14.86 3.99 5.90
CA MET A 250 13.46 4.31 5.74
C MET A 250 12.95 3.92 4.34
N SER A 251 13.78 4.11 3.31
CA SER A 251 13.48 3.69 1.95
C SER A 251 13.25 2.17 1.85
N GLU A 252 14.14 1.35 2.41
CA GLU A 252 13.97 -0.13 2.41
C GLU A 252 12.73 -0.58 3.17
N LEU A 253 12.33 0.15 4.23
CA LEU A 253 11.10 -0.12 4.95
C LEU A 253 9.87 0.16 4.06
N VAL A 254 9.85 1.32 3.40
CA VAL A 254 8.80 1.70 2.44
C VAL A 254 8.76 0.70 1.28
N ASP A 255 9.91 0.34 0.69
CA ASP A 255 10.01 -0.63 -0.41
C ASP A 255 9.49 -2.02 0.02
N THR A 256 9.78 -2.43 1.24
CA THR A 256 9.27 -3.70 1.79
C THR A 256 7.77 -3.66 1.95
N MET A 257 7.21 -2.58 2.47
CA MET A 257 5.76 -2.41 2.63
C MET A 257 5.03 -2.33 1.30
N THR A 258 5.55 -1.58 0.34
CA THR A 258 4.98 -1.48 -1.02
C THR A 258 5.08 -2.82 -1.74
N GLY A 259 6.20 -3.55 -1.60
CA GLY A 259 6.33 -4.90 -2.13
C GLY A 259 5.31 -5.90 -1.55
N MET A 260 4.94 -5.78 -0.28
CA MET A 260 3.85 -6.59 0.31
C MET A 260 2.48 -6.22 -0.29
N ILE A 261 2.24 -4.93 -0.54
CA ILE A 261 1.01 -4.46 -1.20
C ILE A 261 0.95 -5.00 -2.63
N ASP A 262 2.04 -4.95 -3.38
CA ASP A 262 2.14 -5.48 -4.74
C ASP A 262 1.78 -6.97 -4.81
N ILE A 263 2.29 -7.76 -3.88
CA ILE A 263 1.96 -9.19 -3.78
C ILE A 263 0.46 -9.37 -3.51
N LEU A 264 -0.11 -8.60 -2.57
CA LEU A 264 -1.54 -8.67 -2.24
C LEU A 264 -2.41 -8.28 -3.44
N VAL A 265 -2.08 -7.17 -4.10
CA VAL A 265 -2.75 -6.70 -5.34
C VAL A 265 -2.64 -7.75 -6.43
N GLY A 266 -1.47 -8.36 -6.61
CA GLY A 266 -1.25 -9.44 -7.58
C GLY A 266 -2.14 -10.66 -7.33
N VAL A 267 -2.26 -11.11 -6.08
CA VAL A 267 -3.14 -12.23 -5.69
C VAL A 267 -4.61 -11.89 -5.95
N LEU A 268 -5.06 -10.71 -5.52
CA LEU A 268 -6.44 -10.27 -5.72
C LEU A 268 -6.77 -10.07 -7.20
N ALA A 269 -5.85 -9.50 -7.99
CA ALA A 269 -5.98 -9.38 -9.44
C ALA A 269 -6.05 -10.75 -10.13
N GLY A 270 -5.31 -11.75 -9.63
CA GLY A 270 -5.43 -13.14 -10.07
C GLY A 270 -6.84 -13.70 -9.86
N ILE A 271 -7.46 -13.44 -8.71
CA ILE A 271 -8.85 -13.85 -8.44
C ILE A 271 -9.83 -13.13 -9.37
N ALA A 272 -9.63 -11.83 -9.60
CA ALA A 272 -10.46 -11.07 -10.55
C ALA A 272 -10.29 -11.59 -11.99
N ALA A 273 -9.10 -12.03 -12.39
CA ALA A 273 -8.85 -12.63 -13.69
C ALA A 273 -9.64 -13.93 -13.87
N ILE A 274 -9.79 -14.76 -12.84
CA ILE A 274 -10.65 -15.94 -12.87
C ILE A 274 -12.10 -15.55 -13.16
N SER A 275 -12.60 -14.50 -12.52
CA SER A 275 -13.95 -13.96 -12.77
C SER A 275 -14.13 -13.50 -14.22
N LEU A 276 -13.11 -12.88 -14.80
CA LEU A 276 -13.10 -12.46 -16.21
C LEU A 276 -13.14 -13.69 -17.15
N VAL A 277 -12.40 -14.75 -16.84
CA VAL A 277 -12.44 -16.00 -17.62
C VAL A 277 -13.83 -16.64 -17.57
N VAL A 278 -14.45 -16.68 -16.39
CA VAL A 278 -15.83 -17.18 -16.23
C VAL A 278 -16.83 -16.34 -17.03
N GLY A 279 -16.66 -15.00 -17.04
CA GLY A 279 -17.42 -14.08 -17.89
C GLY A 279 -17.23 -14.39 -19.39
N GLY A 280 -16.00 -14.69 -19.81
CA GLY A 280 -15.67 -15.12 -21.18
C GLY A 280 -16.34 -16.44 -21.58
N ILE A 281 -16.37 -17.43 -20.68
CA ILE A 281 -17.11 -18.69 -20.90
C ILE A 281 -18.60 -18.39 -21.03
N GLY A 282 -19.14 -17.44 -20.26
CA GLY A 282 -20.52 -16.97 -20.42
C GLY A 282 -20.80 -16.41 -21.82
N ILE A 283 -19.89 -15.58 -22.36
CA ILE A 283 -19.98 -15.10 -23.76
C ILE A 283 -19.96 -16.27 -24.74
N MET A 284 -19.01 -17.21 -24.59
CA MET A 284 -18.91 -18.37 -25.46
C MET A 284 -20.21 -19.18 -25.49
N ASN A 285 -20.79 -19.47 -24.34
CA ASN A 285 -22.01 -20.27 -24.25
C ASN A 285 -23.21 -19.58 -24.92
N ILE A 286 -23.37 -18.27 -24.73
CA ILE A 286 -24.46 -17.53 -25.37
C ILE A 286 -24.23 -17.38 -26.88
N MET A 287 -22.99 -17.19 -27.31
CA MET A 287 -22.65 -17.17 -28.73
C MET A 287 -22.95 -18.50 -29.40
N LEU A 288 -22.71 -19.65 -28.71
CA LEU A 288 -23.08 -20.97 -29.25
C LEU A 288 -24.60 -21.08 -29.41
N VAL A 289 -25.40 -20.61 -28.44
CA VAL A 289 -26.87 -20.56 -28.56
C VAL A 289 -27.30 -19.63 -29.71
N SER A 290 -26.69 -18.44 -29.83
CA SER A 290 -26.98 -17.52 -30.93
C SER A 290 -26.67 -18.11 -32.32
N VAL A 291 -25.57 -18.89 -32.43
CA VAL A 291 -25.25 -19.60 -33.69
C VAL A 291 -26.32 -20.62 -34.01
N THR A 292 -26.81 -21.39 -33.04
CA THR A 292 -27.87 -22.39 -33.27
C THR A 292 -29.19 -21.74 -33.64
N GLU A 293 -29.59 -20.66 -32.98
CA GLU A 293 -30.80 -19.89 -33.30
C GLU A 293 -30.77 -19.27 -34.70
N ARG A 294 -29.57 -18.92 -35.20
CA ARG A 294 -29.35 -18.28 -36.53
C ARG A 294 -28.84 -19.25 -37.59
N THR A 295 -28.89 -20.59 -37.36
CA THR A 295 -28.34 -21.59 -38.27
C THR A 295 -28.91 -21.44 -39.67
N ARG A 296 -30.24 -21.25 -39.83
CA ARG A 296 -30.90 -21.08 -41.13
C ARG A 296 -30.45 -19.78 -41.84
N GLU A 297 -30.31 -18.71 -41.14
CA GLU A 297 -29.81 -17.42 -41.68
C GLU A 297 -28.37 -17.56 -42.20
N ILE A 298 -27.51 -18.26 -41.46
CA ILE A 298 -26.11 -18.55 -41.85
C ILE A 298 -26.11 -19.45 -43.11
N GLY A 299 -27.00 -20.44 -43.15
CA GLY A 299 -27.20 -21.33 -44.32
C GLY A 299 -27.57 -20.58 -45.57
N VAL A 300 -28.52 -19.64 -45.51
CA VAL A 300 -28.92 -18.76 -46.60
C VAL A 300 -27.75 -17.90 -47.07
N ARG A 301 -27.00 -17.30 -46.19
CA ARG A 301 -25.82 -16.49 -46.57
C ARG A 301 -24.74 -17.33 -47.28
N LYS A 302 -24.48 -18.54 -46.80
CA LYS A 302 -23.50 -19.45 -47.40
C LYS A 302 -23.96 -19.96 -48.76
N SER A 303 -25.25 -20.25 -48.96
CA SER A 303 -25.80 -20.64 -50.26
C SER A 303 -25.74 -19.51 -51.30
N LEU A 304 -25.76 -18.25 -50.85
CA LEU A 304 -25.53 -17.03 -51.69
C LEU A 304 -24.03 -16.76 -51.93
N GLY A 305 -23.11 -17.64 -51.48
CA GLY A 305 -21.68 -17.51 -51.75
C GLY A 305 -20.86 -16.73 -50.70
N ALA A 306 -21.39 -16.51 -49.48
CA ALA A 306 -20.64 -15.86 -48.43
C ALA A 306 -19.45 -16.75 -48.00
N LYS A 307 -18.23 -16.15 -48.00
CA LYS A 307 -17.01 -16.83 -47.56
C LYS A 307 -17.04 -17.05 -46.04
N GLU A 308 -16.50 -18.17 -45.58
CA GLU A 308 -16.40 -18.53 -44.15
C GLU A 308 -15.78 -17.45 -43.28
N ARG A 309 -14.76 -16.76 -43.85
CA ARG A 309 -14.08 -15.65 -43.17
C ARG A 309 -15.05 -14.53 -42.75
N TYR A 310 -15.97 -14.15 -43.64
CA TYR A 310 -16.89 -13.04 -43.33
C TYR A 310 -17.89 -13.42 -42.23
N ILE A 311 -18.35 -14.67 -42.20
CA ILE A 311 -19.22 -15.17 -41.13
C ILE A 311 -18.44 -15.19 -39.80
N MET A 312 -17.21 -15.71 -39.81
CA MET A 312 -16.35 -15.77 -38.65
C MET A 312 -16.07 -14.36 -38.10
N GLU A 313 -15.65 -13.39 -38.95
CA GLU A 313 -15.40 -12.01 -38.61
C GLU A 313 -16.60 -11.35 -37.95
N GLN A 314 -17.80 -11.56 -38.46
CA GLN A 314 -19.03 -11.01 -37.92
C GLN A 314 -19.26 -11.47 -36.46
N PHE A 315 -19.18 -12.75 -36.17
CA PHE A 315 -19.43 -13.28 -34.83
C PHE A 315 -18.31 -12.93 -33.85
N VAL A 316 -17.04 -12.87 -34.29
CA VAL A 316 -15.92 -12.39 -33.44
C VAL A 316 -16.09 -10.92 -33.08
N ILE A 317 -16.47 -10.07 -34.04
CA ILE A 317 -16.75 -8.65 -33.79
C ILE A 317 -17.93 -8.49 -32.82
N GLU A 318 -18.99 -9.30 -32.97
CA GLU A 318 -20.15 -9.27 -32.06
C GLU A 318 -19.73 -9.60 -30.61
N ALA A 319 -18.90 -10.63 -30.43
CA ALA A 319 -18.37 -10.99 -29.11
C ALA A 319 -17.43 -9.91 -28.55
N ALA A 320 -16.53 -9.38 -29.38
CA ALA A 320 -15.60 -8.31 -28.98
C ALA A 320 -16.34 -7.01 -28.57
N VAL A 321 -17.36 -6.61 -29.32
CA VAL A 321 -18.18 -5.43 -29.00
C VAL A 321 -18.95 -5.64 -27.70
N THR A 322 -19.53 -6.83 -27.51
CA THR A 322 -20.24 -7.19 -26.27
C THR A 322 -19.31 -7.11 -25.05
N SER A 323 -18.11 -7.68 -25.19
CA SER A 323 -17.10 -7.65 -24.12
C SER A 323 -16.56 -6.23 -23.87
N ALA A 324 -16.30 -5.46 -24.91
CA ALA A 324 -15.83 -4.08 -24.78
C ALA A 324 -16.87 -3.18 -24.09
N LEU A 325 -18.16 -3.35 -24.42
CA LEU A 325 -19.25 -2.65 -23.73
C LEU A 325 -19.37 -3.07 -22.26
N GLY A 326 -19.24 -4.37 -21.97
CA GLY A 326 -19.15 -4.88 -20.62
C GLY A 326 -17.97 -4.28 -19.86
N GLY A 327 -16.81 -4.18 -20.51
CA GLY A 327 -15.61 -3.54 -19.96
C GLY A 327 -15.82 -2.04 -19.65
N LEU A 328 -16.44 -1.28 -20.57
CA LEU A 328 -16.74 0.14 -20.33
C LEU A 328 -17.71 0.36 -19.18
N ILE A 329 -18.75 -0.45 -19.09
CA ILE A 329 -19.69 -0.42 -17.94
C ILE A 329 -18.94 -0.82 -16.66
N GLY A 330 -18.10 -1.84 -16.72
CA GLY A 330 -17.25 -2.29 -15.60
C GLY A 330 -16.29 -1.20 -15.11
N ILE A 331 -15.67 -0.44 -16.03
CA ILE A 331 -14.86 0.73 -15.72
C ILE A 331 -15.67 1.77 -14.97
N GLY A 332 -16.84 2.15 -15.48
CA GLY A 332 -17.73 3.12 -14.83
C GLY A 332 -18.14 2.67 -13.43
N LEU A 333 -18.51 1.38 -13.27
CA LEU A 333 -18.84 0.80 -11.97
C LEU A 333 -17.61 0.76 -11.05
N GLY A 334 -16.43 0.43 -11.56
CA GLY A 334 -15.16 0.44 -10.83
C GLY A 334 -14.84 1.82 -10.25
N TYR A 335 -15.01 2.90 -11.04
CA TYR A 335 -14.84 4.26 -10.53
C TYR A 335 -15.85 4.62 -9.43
N LEU A 336 -17.12 4.24 -9.60
CA LEU A 336 -18.14 4.47 -8.58
C LEU A 336 -17.82 3.72 -7.27
N LEU A 337 -17.39 2.47 -7.36
CA LEU A 337 -17.01 1.67 -6.21
C LEU A 337 -15.74 2.19 -5.56
N SER A 338 -14.74 2.65 -6.32
CA SER A 338 -13.52 3.28 -5.80
C SER A 338 -13.83 4.57 -5.05
N ALA A 339 -14.72 5.42 -5.59
CA ALA A 339 -15.17 6.62 -4.90
C ALA A 339 -15.92 6.29 -3.60
N ALA A 340 -16.78 5.27 -3.61
CA ALA A 340 -17.46 4.79 -2.40
C ALA A 340 -16.46 4.23 -1.37
N ALA A 341 -15.45 3.47 -1.82
CA ALA A 341 -14.40 2.93 -0.96
C ALA A 341 -13.60 4.04 -0.29
N THR A 342 -13.22 5.11 -1.03
CA THR A 342 -12.54 6.29 -0.47
C THR A 342 -13.34 6.90 0.69
N VAL A 343 -14.66 7.09 0.51
CA VAL A 343 -15.51 7.66 1.57
C VAL A 343 -15.61 6.74 2.79
N VAL A 344 -15.70 5.42 2.56
CA VAL A 344 -15.79 4.44 3.64
C VAL A 344 -14.48 4.38 4.43
N VAL A 345 -13.34 4.31 3.73
CA VAL A 345 -12.02 4.26 4.37
C VAL A 345 -11.75 5.55 5.15
N ALA A 346 -12.04 6.72 4.57
CA ALA A 346 -11.89 7.99 5.26
C ALA A 346 -12.73 8.08 6.55
N ARG A 347 -13.93 7.47 6.58
CA ARG A 347 -14.76 7.43 7.79
C ARG A 347 -14.28 6.44 8.85
N LEU A 348 -13.65 5.35 8.45
CA LEU A 348 -13.20 4.29 9.36
C LEU A 348 -11.82 4.56 9.92
N MET A 349 -10.93 5.13 9.12
CA MET A 349 -9.53 5.35 9.49
C MET A 349 -9.21 6.80 9.89
N GLY A 350 -10.18 7.73 9.74
CA GLY A 350 -9.95 9.17 10.04
C GLY A 350 -9.10 9.90 9.00
N GLU A 351 -8.48 9.18 8.08
CA GLU A 351 -7.52 9.71 7.11
C GLU A 351 -7.99 9.60 5.67
N ALA A 352 -7.57 10.53 4.83
CA ALA A 352 -7.98 10.61 3.42
C ALA A 352 -7.15 9.68 2.52
N LEU A 353 -7.34 8.35 2.66
CA LEU A 353 -6.79 7.42 1.67
C LEU A 353 -7.61 7.53 0.37
N THR A 354 -7.01 8.11 -0.67
CA THR A 354 -7.68 8.27 -1.97
C THR A 354 -7.52 7.02 -2.83
N VAL A 355 -8.62 6.29 -3.04
CA VAL A 355 -8.67 5.16 -3.97
C VAL A 355 -8.91 5.69 -5.38
N ALA A 356 -7.83 6.04 -6.09
CA ALA A 356 -7.92 6.58 -7.44
C ALA A 356 -7.37 5.57 -8.47
N PRO A 357 -8.22 5.03 -9.38
CA PRO A 357 -7.74 4.16 -10.44
C PRO A 357 -6.81 4.91 -11.40
N THR A 358 -5.64 4.37 -11.67
CA THR A 358 -4.70 4.94 -12.63
C THR A 358 -5.19 4.75 -14.07
N LEU A 359 -4.90 5.69 -14.97
CA LEU A 359 -5.24 5.59 -16.39
C LEU A 359 -4.68 4.29 -17.02
N TYR A 360 -3.49 3.89 -16.59
CA TYR A 360 -2.83 2.67 -17.03
C TYR A 360 -3.65 1.42 -16.67
N ALA A 361 -4.15 1.32 -15.43
CA ALA A 361 -5.01 0.22 -14.98
C ALA A 361 -6.30 0.14 -15.82
N VAL A 362 -6.91 1.29 -16.12
CA VAL A 362 -8.11 1.37 -16.96
C VAL A 362 -7.86 0.84 -18.38
N LEU A 363 -6.76 1.26 -19.00
CA LEU A 363 -6.40 0.81 -20.35
C LEU A 363 -6.10 -0.69 -20.40
N ILE A 364 -5.39 -1.22 -19.41
CA ILE A 364 -5.13 -2.67 -19.29
C ILE A 364 -6.43 -3.44 -19.09
N ALA A 365 -7.28 -3.03 -18.16
CA ALA A 365 -8.55 -3.70 -17.89
C ALA A 365 -9.46 -3.72 -19.13
N PHE A 366 -9.54 -2.61 -19.88
CA PHE A 366 -10.26 -2.54 -21.13
C PHE A 366 -9.66 -3.46 -22.20
N GLY A 367 -8.33 -3.46 -22.36
CA GLY A 367 -7.63 -4.32 -23.33
C GLY A 367 -7.83 -5.80 -23.02
N ILE A 368 -7.76 -6.20 -21.75
CA ILE A 368 -8.03 -7.58 -21.31
C ILE A 368 -9.49 -7.95 -21.60
N SER A 369 -10.44 -7.07 -21.29
CA SER A 369 -11.85 -7.31 -21.56
C SER A 369 -12.10 -7.54 -23.05
N ALA A 370 -11.62 -6.68 -23.94
CA ALA A 370 -11.75 -6.83 -25.38
C ALA A 370 -11.10 -8.12 -25.89
N SER A 371 -9.91 -8.47 -25.37
CA SER A 371 -9.19 -9.69 -25.73
C SER A 371 -9.96 -10.96 -25.34
N ILE A 372 -10.60 -10.97 -24.19
CA ILE A 372 -11.48 -12.05 -23.73
C ILE A 372 -12.65 -12.24 -24.70
N GLY A 373 -13.29 -11.15 -25.14
CA GLY A 373 -14.35 -11.22 -26.14
C GLY A 373 -13.91 -11.88 -27.44
N VAL A 374 -12.72 -11.53 -27.94
CA VAL A 374 -12.16 -12.13 -29.16
C VAL A 374 -11.81 -13.61 -28.93
N LEU A 375 -11.14 -13.94 -27.84
CA LEU A 375 -10.71 -15.32 -27.54
C LEU A 375 -11.91 -16.26 -27.37
N PHE A 376 -12.87 -15.91 -26.55
CA PHE A 376 -14.03 -16.76 -26.28
C PHE A 376 -15.10 -16.71 -27.39
N GLY A 377 -15.13 -15.63 -28.20
CA GLY A 377 -15.96 -15.53 -29.41
C GLY A 377 -15.44 -16.34 -30.58
N TYR A 378 -14.14 -16.63 -30.62
CA TYR A 378 -13.51 -17.34 -31.77
C TYR A 378 -14.05 -18.76 -32.01
N LEU A 379 -14.19 -19.56 -30.95
CA LEU A 379 -14.67 -20.93 -31.07
C LEU A 379 -16.11 -21.03 -31.62
N PRO A 380 -17.11 -20.30 -31.09
CA PRO A 380 -18.46 -20.25 -31.68
C PRO A 380 -18.46 -19.72 -33.10
N ALA A 381 -17.71 -18.67 -33.39
CA ALA A 381 -17.59 -18.08 -34.72
C ALA A 381 -17.04 -19.08 -35.76
N LYS A 382 -16.03 -19.84 -35.37
CA LYS A 382 -15.48 -20.92 -36.21
C LYS A 382 -16.49 -22.03 -36.48
N LYS A 383 -17.30 -22.39 -35.46
CA LYS A 383 -18.38 -23.37 -35.62
C LYS A 383 -19.45 -22.86 -36.58
N ALA A 384 -19.88 -21.61 -36.46
CA ALA A 384 -20.82 -20.97 -37.37
C ALA A 384 -20.29 -20.91 -38.82
N ALA A 385 -19.04 -20.55 -39.02
CA ALA A 385 -18.40 -20.47 -40.34
C ALA A 385 -18.29 -21.82 -41.04
N ARG A 386 -18.23 -22.93 -40.32
CA ARG A 386 -18.09 -24.30 -40.86
C ARG A 386 -19.41 -25.05 -41.06
N LEU A 387 -20.55 -24.45 -40.79
CA LEU A 387 -21.87 -25.05 -41.02
C LEU A 387 -22.03 -25.43 -42.52
N ASN A 388 -22.54 -26.65 -42.78
CA ASN A 388 -22.89 -27.05 -44.13
C ASN A 388 -24.18 -26.33 -44.57
N PRO A 389 -24.21 -25.62 -45.72
CA PRO A 389 -25.42 -24.90 -46.16
C PRO A 389 -26.67 -25.76 -46.27
N ILE A 390 -26.49 -27.03 -46.73
CA ILE A 390 -27.62 -27.94 -46.94
C ILE A 390 -28.27 -28.32 -45.59
N ASP A 391 -27.45 -28.72 -44.63
CA ASP A 391 -27.89 -29.08 -43.28
C ASP A 391 -28.48 -27.90 -42.54
N ALA A 392 -27.91 -26.71 -42.74
CA ALA A 392 -28.36 -25.50 -42.11
C ALA A 392 -29.73 -25.01 -42.60
N LEU A 393 -30.07 -25.27 -43.86
CA LEU A 393 -31.38 -24.91 -44.44
C LEU A 393 -32.53 -25.84 -43.99
N HIS A 394 -32.21 -27.10 -43.62
CA HIS A 394 -33.18 -28.11 -43.12
C HIS A 394 -33.27 -28.14 -41.59
N TYR A 395 -32.60 -27.18 -40.90
CA TYR A 395 -32.65 -27.07 -39.44
C TYR A 395 -33.95 -26.42 -39.04
N ASP A 396 -34.82 -27.17 -38.35
CA ASP A 396 -36.11 -26.73 -37.81
C ASP A 396 -35.94 -26.03 -36.46
#